data_61d0800e8742811058664fedada3984e
#
_entry.id   61d0800e8742811058664fedada3984e
#
_cell.length_a   1.000
_cell.length_b   1.000
_cell.length_c   1.000
_cell.angle_alpha   90.00
_cell.angle_beta   90.00
_cell.angle_gamma   90.00
#
_symmetry.space_group_name_H-M   'P 1'
#
loop_
_entity.id
_entity.type
_entity.pdbx_description
1 polymer ?
#
loop_
_entity_poly.entity_id
_entity_poly.type
_entity_poly.pdbx_seq_one_letter_code
_entity_poly.pdbx_strand_id
1 'polypeptide(L)'
;MSVEFVGGLFPRNQLARPASAASGIDLEYLRDLARAHEHAGFDTVLTLTHDPLLTASYAAAHTERLKFMIAHRPALIAPTIAARAFATADHYTGGGRLRLHAITGITAEPGHGEFLLDKTERYARTSEYLDIVKLAWTSEQPFDYEGKYFKVEGAFNPLKPVTQPHIPISFGGSSDAAYEVAAKHAELYALWGEPLADVKEQIKKLHLAAEKIGKAPPRVSLSVRLIIGPTEELAWKKAYEIQAKLAQNFQPQPNHVAGTGTQRLLAAAERGERHDKALWLATATAVGATHDSTALVGTPDTIIESLLDYYDAGVTTFLNRGYEPLYDALEYGRWIIPEVKAEVRRRELHAEQQAKKIAQV
;
A
#
# COMPACT_ATOMS: atom_id res chain seq x y z
N MET A 1 1.41 2.68 -19.08
CA MET A 1 1.96 2.84 -17.70
C MET A 1 2.43 1.49 -17.21
N SER A 2 3.67 1.34 -16.78
CA SER A 2 4.19 0.05 -16.31
C SER A 2 3.50 -0.38 -15.02
N VAL A 3 3.20 -1.67 -14.89
CA VAL A 3 2.67 -2.24 -13.65
C VAL A 3 3.77 -2.31 -12.57
N GLU A 4 3.41 -1.98 -11.31
CA GLU A 4 4.31 -2.01 -10.15
C GLU A 4 3.87 -3.12 -9.18
N PHE A 5 4.82 -3.90 -8.66
CA PHE A 5 4.58 -4.89 -7.62
C PHE A 5 5.18 -4.43 -6.29
N VAL A 6 4.35 -4.47 -5.24
CA VAL A 6 4.72 -4.07 -3.87
C VAL A 6 4.65 -5.29 -2.97
N GLY A 7 5.76 -5.63 -2.32
CA GLY A 7 5.81 -6.68 -1.30
C GLY A 7 5.58 -6.13 0.11
N GLY A 8 5.71 -6.99 1.11
CA GLY A 8 5.66 -6.59 2.52
C GLY A 8 6.97 -6.87 3.22
N LEU A 9 7.53 -5.87 3.91
CA LEU A 9 8.75 -6.02 4.66
C LEU A 9 8.47 -6.02 6.16
N PHE A 10 8.78 -7.13 6.80
CA PHE A 10 8.55 -7.35 8.23
C PHE A 10 9.87 -7.69 8.92
N PRO A 11 10.15 -7.14 10.10
CA PRO A 11 11.43 -7.35 10.80
C PRO A 11 11.60 -8.77 11.38
N ARG A 12 10.66 -9.67 11.13
CA ARG A 12 10.70 -11.10 11.48
C ARG A 12 9.57 -11.86 10.79
N ASN A 13 9.68 -13.19 10.73
CA ASN A 13 8.60 -14.05 10.25
C ASN A 13 7.44 -14.06 11.26
N GLN A 14 6.30 -13.53 10.86
CA GLN A 14 5.11 -13.39 11.71
C GLN A 14 4.40 -14.73 11.96
N LEU A 15 4.51 -15.70 11.05
CA LEU A 15 3.87 -17.02 11.17
C LEU A 15 4.72 -18.04 11.95
N ALA A 16 6.02 -17.82 12.07
CA ALA A 16 6.93 -18.80 12.68
C ALA A 16 6.95 -18.81 14.22
N ARG A 17 6.29 -17.85 14.90
CA ARG A 17 6.32 -17.75 16.38
C ARG A 17 4.99 -17.27 16.95
N PRO A 18 4.55 -17.83 18.12
CA PRO A 18 3.40 -17.32 18.83
C PRO A 18 3.61 -15.86 19.26
N ALA A 19 2.52 -15.09 19.35
CA ALA A 19 2.52 -13.68 19.66
C ALA A 19 3.33 -13.27 20.92
N SER A 20 3.44 -14.17 21.90
CA SER A 20 4.21 -13.96 23.14
C SER A 20 5.74 -13.98 22.97
N ALA A 21 6.26 -14.52 21.87
CA ALA A 21 7.71 -14.54 21.59
C ALA A 21 8.18 -13.33 20.75
N ALA A 22 7.40 -12.33 20.68
CA ALA A 22 7.23 -11.47 19.49
C ALA A 22 7.86 -10.08 19.56
N SER A 23 8.72 -9.71 20.50
CA SER A 23 9.19 -8.33 20.65
C SER A 23 10.54 -8.00 19.99
N GLY A 24 11.16 -8.93 19.24
CA GLY A 24 12.49 -8.71 18.67
C GLY A 24 12.50 -8.39 17.18
N ILE A 25 13.52 -7.67 16.75
CA ILE A 25 13.88 -7.49 15.33
C ILE A 25 14.91 -8.55 14.97
N ASP A 26 14.64 -9.34 13.93
CA ASP A 26 15.59 -10.28 13.33
C ASP A 26 16.23 -9.59 12.13
N LEU A 27 17.46 -9.11 12.31
CA LEU A 27 18.17 -8.34 11.29
C LEU A 27 18.57 -9.20 10.08
N GLU A 28 18.89 -10.48 10.30
CA GLU A 28 19.23 -11.38 9.20
C GLU A 28 17.98 -11.67 8.35
N TYR A 29 16.88 -12.01 9.00
CA TYR A 29 15.62 -12.22 8.29
C TYR A 29 15.17 -10.96 7.53
N LEU A 30 15.26 -9.78 8.14
CA LEU A 30 14.87 -8.51 7.51
C LEU A 30 15.71 -8.23 6.26
N ARG A 31 17.04 -8.42 6.35
CA ARG A 31 17.98 -8.29 5.22
C ARG A 31 17.63 -9.26 4.11
N ASP A 32 17.45 -10.54 4.47
CA ASP A 32 17.23 -11.59 3.49
C ASP A 32 15.85 -11.46 2.82
N LEU A 33 14.84 -11.04 3.56
CA LEU A 33 13.52 -10.74 3.01
C LEU A 33 13.57 -9.55 2.02
N ALA A 34 14.32 -8.48 2.34
CA ALA A 34 14.48 -7.35 1.42
C ALA A 34 15.18 -7.77 0.12
N ARG A 35 16.26 -8.54 0.22
CA ARG A 35 16.98 -9.07 -0.94
C ARG A 35 16.14 -10.04 -1.77
N ALA A 36 15.35 -10.89 -1.10
CA ALA A 36 14.43 -11.81 -1.78
C ALA A 36 13.40 -11.05 -2.62
N HIS A 37 12.81 -9.98 -2.09
CA HIS A 37 11.90 -9.13 -2.86
C HIS A 37 12.59 -8.48 -4.06
N GLU A 38 13.78 -7.93 -3.87
CA GLU A 38 14.55 -7.33 -4.98
C GLU A 38 14.90 -8.37 -6.06
N HIS A 39 15.36 -9.55 -5.66
CA HIS A 39 15.67 -10.65 -6.57
C HIS A 39 14.43 -11.17 -7.30
N ALA A 40 13.32 -11.28 -6.62
CA ALA A 40 12.02 -11.70 -7.16
C ALA A 40 11.40 -10.67 -8.12
N GLY A 41 12.00 -9.49 -8.29
CA GLY A 41 11.53 -8.48 -9.24
C GLY A 41 10.40 -7.61 -8.71
N PHE A 42 10.18 -7.55 -7.39
CA PHE A 42 9.36 -6.52 -6.80
C PHE A 42 9.99 -5.14 -7.01
N ASP A 43 9.15 -4.15 -7.25
CA ASP A 43 9.58 -2.76 -7.44
C ASP A 43 9.71 -2.02 -6.11
N THR A 44 8.84 -2.36 -5.16
CA THR A 44 8.68 -1.66 -3.88
C THR A 44 8.34 -2.67 -2.78
N VAL A 45 8.66 -2.34 -1.52
CA VAL A 45 8.15 -3.03 -0.33
C VAL A 45 7.49 -2.04 0.62
N LEU A 46 6.38 -2.45 1.24
CA LEU A 46 5.71 -1.70 2.30
C LEU A 46 6.37 -2.02 3.64
N THR A 47 6.81 -0.99 4.36
CA THR A 47 7.24 -1.07 5.76
C THR A 47 6.12 -0.53 6.64
N LEU A 48 5.67 -1.32 7.63
CA LEU A 48 4.46 -1.05 8.38
C LEU A 48 4.63 -1.15 9.90
N THR A 49 5.56 -2.00 10.37
CA THR A 49 5.72 -2.34 11.79
C THR A 49 6.95 -1.67 12.41
N HIS A 50 6.98 -1.54 13.73
CA HIS A 50 8.02 -0.85 14.50
C HIS A 50 8.15 0.62 14.05
N ASP A 51 9.36 1.12 13.82
CA ASP A 51 9.57 2.37 13.08
C ASP A 51 9.77 2.06 11.60
N PRO A 52 8.78 2.37 10.74
CA PRO A 52 8.85 2.00 9.33
C PRO A 52 9.97 2.70 8.57
N LEU A 53 10.35 3.93 8.96
CA LEU A 53 11.41 4.70 8.30
C LEU A 53 12.79 4.12 8.63
N LEU A 54 13.03 3.76 9.90
CA LEU A 54 14.27 3.11 10.30
C LEU A 54 14.39 1.71 9.68
N THR A 55 13.30 0.94 9.65
CA THR A 55 13.25 -0.37 8.98
C THR A 55 13.59 -0.25 7.49
N ALA A 56 13.02 0.73 6.79
CA ALA A 56 13.32 0.99 5.38
C ALA A 56 14.78 1.40 5.18
N SER A 57 15.32 2.25 6.04
CA SER A 57 16.72 2.71 5.97
C SER A 57 17.71 1.57 6.13
N TYR A 58 17.45 0.65 7.08
CA TYR A 58 18.27 -0.55 7.24
C TYR A 58 18.21 -1.46 6.00
N ALA A 59 17.01 -1.74 5.50
CA ALA A 59 16.84 -2.61 4.33
C ALA A 59 17.44 -1.98 3.06
N ALA A 60 17.39 -0.68 2.91
CA ALA A 60 17.96 0.06 1.78
C ALA A 60 19.48 -0.07 1.71
N ALA A 61 20.17 -0.20 2.85
CA ALA A 61 21.60 -0.45 2.91
C ALA A 61 22.01 -1.85 2.40
N HIS A 62 21.04 -2.75 2.24
CA HIS A 62 21.25 -4.13 1.79
C HIS A 62 20.65 -4.45 0.43
N THR A 63 20.11 -3.44 -0.27
CA THR A 63 19.48 -3.54 -1.59
C THR A 63 19.90 -2.37 -2.48
N GLU A 64 19.82 -2.54 -3.81
CA GLU A 64 20.31 -1.54 -4.76
C GLU A 64 19.16 -0.76 -5.43
N ARG A 65 18.08 -1.42 -5.78
CA ARG A 65 16.99 -0.88 -6.60
C ARG A 65 15.64 -0.87 -5.90
N LEU A 66 15.47 -1.73 -4.88
CA LEU A 66 14.20 -1.88 -4.16
C LEU A 66 13.77 -0.55 -3.56
N LYS A 67 12.53 -0.17 -3.82
CA LYS A 67 11.89 1.04 -3.27
C LYS A 67 11.14 0.70 -1.99
N PHE A 68 10.85 1.72 -1.18
CA PHE A 68 10.21 1.58 0.13
C PHE A 68 8.99 2.48 0.22
N MET A 69 7.82 1.86 0.38
CA MET A 69 6.58 2.53 0.76
C MET A 69 6.51 2.53 2.30
N ILE A 70 6.66 3.69 2.91
CA ILE A 70 6.84 3.84 4.35
C ILE A 70 5.54 4.26 4.99
N ALA A 71 4.92 3.37 5.76
CA ALA A 71 3.73 3.69 6.53
C ALA A 71 4.03 4.79 7.55
N HIS A 72 3.35 5.92 7.40
CA HIS A 72 3.56 7.10 8.23
C HIS A 72 2.25 7.54 8.87
N ARG A 73 2.31 7.85 10.16
CA ARG A 73 1.16 8.31 10.96
C ARG A 73 1.24 9.82 11.18
N PRO A 74 0.52 10.64 10.36
CA PRO A 74 0.57 12.10 10.44
C PRO A 74 0.20 12.68 11.81
N ALA A 75 -0.55 11.93 12.63
CA ALA A 75 -0.99 12.36 13.95
C ALA A 75 0.11 12.30 15.02
N LEU A 76 1.17 11.50 14.81
CA LEU A 76 2.08 11.09 15.88
C LEU A 76 3.42 11.84 15.88
N ILE A 77 3.69 12.65 14.87
CA ILE A 77 4.95 13.40 14.73
C ILE A 77 4.70 14.75 14.03
N ALA A 78 5.39 15.80 14.44
CA ALA A 78 5.26 17.11 13.80
C ALA A 78 5.64 17.08 12.31
N PRO A 79 4.90 17.76 11.41
CA PRO A 79 5.10 17.68 9.95
C PRO A 79 6.50 18.13 9.52
N THR A 80 7.06 19.17 10.12
CA THR A 80 8.41 19.66 9.80
C THR A 80 9.51 18.69 10.22
N ILE A 81 9.31 17.97 11.34
CA ILE A 81 10.23 16.93 11.81
C ILE A 81 10.17 15.72 10.90
N ALA A 82 8.97 15.28 10.52
CA ALA A 82 8.80 14.19 9.57
C ALA A 82 9.42 14.53 8.21
N ALA A 83 9.16 15.73 7.69
CA ALA A 83 9.75 16.19 6.41
C ALA A 83 11.28 16.11 6.43
N ARG A 84 11.91 16.56 7.53
CA ARG A 84 13.37 16.47 7.70
C ARG A 84 13.86 15.03 7.75
N ALA A 85 13.17 14.15 8.51
CA ALA A 85 13.55 12.75 8.63
C ALA A 85 13.48 12.02 7.28
N PHE A 86 12.40 12.23 6.53
CA PHE A 86 12.23 11.63 5.20
C PHE A 86 13.26 12.18 4.20
N ALA A 87 13.56 13.50 4.20
CA ALA A 87 14.59 14.07 3.35
C ALA A 87 15.98 13.46 3.67
N THR A 88 16.32 13.31 4.95
CA THR A 88 17.56 12.67 5.38
C THR A 88 17.64 11.21 4.90
N ALA A 89 16.57 10.45 5.08
CA ALA A 89 16.51 9.06 4.63
C ALA A 89 16.59 8.95 3.10
N ASP A 90 16.02 9.91 2.35
CA ASP A 90 16.10 9.94 0.90
C ASP A 90 17.54 10.10 0.41
N HIS A 91 18.36 10.94 1.09
CA HIS A 91 19.80 11.01 0.84
C HIS A 91 20.51 9.69 1.14
N TYR A 92 20.21 9.04 2.27
CA TYR A 92 20.84 7.76 2.65
C TYR A 92 20.51 6.62 1.69
N THR A 93 19.34 6.69 1.04
CA THR A 93 18.92 5.68 0.06
C THR A 93 19.32 6.01 -1.38
N GLY A 94 20.01 7.12 -1.62
CA GLY A 94 20.47 7.56 -2.94
C GLY A 94 19.42 8.28 -3.78
N GLY A 95 18.24 8.60 -3.22
CA GLY A 95 17.13 9.25 -3.89
C GLY A 95 16.25 8.32 -4.74
N GLY A 96 15.00 8.69 -4.92
CA GLY A 96 14.05 7.97 -5.78
C GLY A 96 13.55 6.62 -5.25
N ARG A 97 13.95 6.22 -4.04
CA ARG A 97 13.59 4.93 -3.47
C ARG A 97 12.50 5.01 -2.39
N LEU A 98 12.15 6.20 -1.93
CA LEU A 98 11.17 6.38 -0.86
C LEU A 98 9.81 6.82 -1.39
N ARG A 99 8.74 6.38 -0.72
CA ARG A 99 7.36 6.88 -0.85
C ARG A 99 6.76 6.99 0.54
N LEU A 100 6.24 8.17 0.91
CA LEU A 100 5.50 8.36 2.14
C LEU A 100 4.08 7.80 1.97
N HIS A 101 3.72 6.76 2.71
CA HIS A 101 2.35 6.22 2.74
C HIS A 101 1.62 6.75 3.98
N ALA A 102 0.78 7.76 3.78
CA ALA A 102 0.09 8.40 4.90
C ALA A 102 -1.09 7.54 5.37
N ILE A 103 -1.08 7.20 6.66
CA ILE A 103 -2.13 6.43 7.34
C ILE A 103 -2.79 7.31 8.39
N THR A 104 -4.00 7.78 8.09
CA THR A 104 -4.77 8.65 9.00
C THR A 104 -5.21 7.94 10.29
N GLY A 105 -5.30 6.60 10.26
CA GLY A 105 -5.83 5.79 11.37
C GLY A 105 -7.34 5.59 11.29
N ILE A 106 -7.79 4.46 11.82
CA ILE A 106 -9.22 4.09 11.84
C ILE A 106 -9.93 4.73 13.03
N THR A 107 -9.24 4.82 14.18
CA THR A 107 -9.73 5.38 15.44
C THR A 107 -8.66 6.29 16.05
N ALA A 108 -9.01 6.97 17.15
CA ALA A 108 -8.02 7.57 18.04
C ALA A 108 -7.08 6.49 18.59
N GLU A 109 -5.84 6.90 18.88
CA GLU A 109 -4.80 6.05 19.49
C GLU A 109 -4.24 6.71 20.76
N PRO A 110 -4.99 6.68 21.88
CA PRO A 110 -4.61 7.37 23.13
C PRO A 110 -3.22 6.94 23.64
N GLY A 111 -2.85 5.67 23.46
CA GLY A 111 -1.53 5.16 23.82
C GLY A 111 -0.36 5.83 23.08
N HIS A 112 -0.63 6.50 21.98
CA HIS A 112 0.33 7.27 21.20
C HIS A 112 0.07 8.77 21.23
N GLY A 113 -0.83 9.24 22.11
CA GLY A 113 -1.18 10.66 22.24
C GLY A 113 -2.16 11.17 21.19
N GLU A 114 -2.82 10.27 20.44
CA GLU A 114 -3.84 10.62 19.45
C GLU A 114 -5.24 10.50 20.05
N PHE A 115 -5.94 11.64 20.22
CA PHE A 115 -7.26 11.70 20.84
C PHE A 115 -8.38 12.17 19.91
N LEU A 116 -8.08 12.56 18.66
CA LEU A 116 -9.07 13.08 17.75
C LEU A 116 -9.98 11.94 17.22
N LEU A 117 -11.21 11.89 17.73
CA LEU A 117 -12.17 10.83 17.44
C LEU A 117 -12.85 10.98 16.07
N ASP A 118 -13.17 12.22 15.67
CA ASP A 118 -13.87 12.45 14.42
C ASP A 118 -13.01 12.10 13.21
N LYS A 119 -13.54 11.24 12.34
CA LYS A 119 -12.85 10.74 11.18
C LYS A 119 -12.60 11.81 10.12
N THR A 120 -13.59 12.67 9.89
CA THR A 120 -13.49 13.76 8.91
C THR A 120 -12.45 14.77 9.34
N GLU A 121 -12.41 15.10 10.63
CA GLU A 121 -11.38 15.98 11.19
C GLU A 121 -9.97 15.36 11.10
N ARG A 122 -9.83 14.06 11.31
CA ARG A 122 -8.53 13.39 11.11
C ARG A 122 -8.05 13.47 9.67
N TYR A 123 -8.94 13.33 8.68
CA TYR A 123 -8.60 13.52 7.27
C TYR A 123 -8.23 14.98 6.98
N ALA A 124 -8.98 15.95 7.47
CA ALA A 124 -8.69 17.37 7.30
C ALA A 124 -7.32 17.73 7.91
N ARG A 125 -7.02 17.26 9.13
CA ARG A 125 -5.71 17.42 9.76
C ARG A 125 -4.59 16.76 8.95
N THR A 126 -4.82 15.56 8.40
CA THR A 126 -3.85 14.90 7.53
C THR A 126 -3.59 15.72 6.25
N SER A 127 -4.59 16.36 5.70
CA SER A 127 -4.42 17.25 4.53
C SER A 127 -3.51 18.44 4.86
N GLU A 128 -3.74 19.15 5.97
CA GLU A 128 -2.84 20.24 6.40
C GLU A 128 -1.42 19.75 6.69
N TYR A 129 -1.30 18.58 7.32
CA TYR A 129 -0.02 17.95 7.56
C TYR A 129 0.79 17.74 6.28
N LEU A 130 0.15 17.21 5.25
CA LEU A 130 0.79 16.94 3.95
C LEU A 130 1.10 18.23 3.19
N ASP A 131 0.31 19.30 3.35
CA ASP A 131 0.64 20.63 2.84
C ASP A 131 1.98 21.11 3.44
N ILE A 132 2.12 21.05 4.75
CA ILE A 132 3.34 21.49 5.46
C ILE A 132 4.55 20.62 5.08
N VAL A 133 4.36 19.30 4.99
CA VAL A 133 5.43 18.37 4.58
C VAL A 133 5.94 18.72 3.18
N LYS A 134 5.03 18.96 2.21
CA LYS A 134 5.40 19.37 0.86
C LYS A 134 6.11 20.72 0.85
N LEU A 135 5.60 21.72 1.58
CA LEU A 135 6.26 23.03 1.71
C LEU A 135 7.68 22.88 2.28
N ALA A 136 7.86 22.06 3.34
CA ALA A 136 9.18 21.83 3.92
C ALA A 136 10.17 21.16 2.93
N TRP A 137 9.66 20.34 2.02
CA TRP A 137 10.48 19.71 0.98
C TRP A 137 10.80 20.61 -0.20
N THR A 138 9.91 21.56 -0.53
CA THR A 138 10.00 22.31 -1.79
C THR A 138 10.33 23.79 -1.63
N SER A 139 10.01 24.42 -0.49
CA SER A 139 10.24 25.86 -0.29
C SER A 139 11.73 26.19 -0.20
N GLU A 140 12.18 27.15 -1.01
CA GLU A 140 13.57 27.65 -1.02
C GLU A 140 13.84 28.68 0.08
N GLN A 141 12.78 29.23 0.69
CA GLN A 141 12.81 30.24 1.72
C GLN A 141 11.99 29.77 2.94
N PRO A 142 12.23 30.34 4.14
CA PRO A 142 11.34 30.13 5.28
C PRO A 142 9.89 30.43 4.92
N PHE A 143 8.97 29.63 5.44
CA PHE A 143 7.54 29.78 5.20
C PHE A 143 6.74 29.72 6.52
N ASP A 144 5.60 30.37 6.50
CA ASP A 144 4.58 30.29 7.54
C ASP A 144 3.42 29.44 7.03
N TYR A 145 2.75 28.76 7.94
CA TYR A 145 1.51 28.04 7.69
C TYR A 145 0.54 28.24 8.85
N GLU A 146 -0.68 28.65 8.55
CA GLU A 146 -1.73 28.80 9.54
C GLU A 146 -2.98 28.08 9.07
N GLY A 147 -3.29 26.95 9.72
CA GLY A 147 -4.44 26.10 9.47
C GLY A 147 -5.27 25.89 10.74
N LYS A 148 -6.27 25.04 10.64
CA LYS A 148 -7.11 24.68 11.80
C LYS A 148 -6.34 23.81 12.80
N TYR A 149 -5.46 22.93 12.32
CA TYR A 149 -4.79 21.92 13.12
C TYR A 149 -3.30 22.20 13.37
N PHE A 150 -2.69 22.95 12.48
CA PHE A 150 -1.27 23.27 12.56
C PHE A 150 -1.03 24.75 12.37
N LYS A 151 -0.11 25.28 13.19
CA LYS A 151 0.49 26.59 12.99
C LYS A 151 1.99 26.44 13.01
N VAL A 152 2.66 26.96 11.97
CA VAL A 152 4.12 26.93 11.81
C VAL A 152 4.59 28.31 11.39
N GLU A 153 5.63 28.85 12.02
CA GLU A 153 6.19 30.17 11.73
C GLU A 153 7.68 30.04 11.42
N GLY A 154 8.11 30.64 10.30
CA GLY A 154 9.50 30.65 9.86
C GLY A 154 10.11 29.27 9.62
N ALA A 155 9.28 28.28 9.25
CA ALA A 155 9.76 26.93 9.04
C ALA A 155 10.65 26.84 7.80
N PHE A 156 11.82 26.22 7.95
CA PHE A 156 12.73 25.98 6.86
C PHE A 156 13.48 24.65 7.04
N ASN A 157 13.50 23.85 6.00
CA ASN A 157 14.33 22.65 5.97
C ASN A 157 15.44 22.85 4.93
N PRO A 158 16.69 23.11 5.34
CA PRO A 158 17.80 23.33 4.41
C PRO A 158 18.15 22.08 3.60
N LEU A 159 17.92 20.89 4.16
CA LEU A 159 18.12 19.63 3.47
C LEU A 159 16.85 19.25 2.69
N LYS A 160 16.88 19.44 1.37
CA LYS A 160 15.78 19.00 0.50
C LYS A 160 15.94 17.53 0.13
N PRO A 161 14.86 16.80 -0.20
CA PRO A 161 14.98 15.47 -0.78
C PRO A 161 15.81 15.49 -2.08
N VAL A 162 16.54 14.41 -2.34
CA VAL A 162 17.16 14.14 -3.65
C VAL A 162 16.07 13.92 -4.70
N THR A 163 15.01 13.25 -4.30
CA THR A 163 13.83 12.96 -5.14
C THR A 163 13.06 14.24 -5.47
N GLN A 164 12.91 14.56 -6.77
CA GLN A 164 12.25 15.77 -7.24
C GLN A 164 10.87 15.46 -7.86
N PRO A 165 9.89 16.38 -7.75
CA PRO A 165 9.92 17.65 -6.98
C PRO A 165 9.84 17.45 -5.47
N HIS A 166 9.44 16.28 -5.01
CA HIS A 166 9.39 15.83 -3.61
C HIS A 166 9.27 14.29 -3.57
N ILE A 167 9.44 13.71 -2.40
CA ILE A 167 9.19 12.28 -2.16
C ILE A 167 7.72 11.98 -2.48
N PRO A 168 7.42 11.00 -3.36
CA PRO A 168 6.04 10.65 -3.70
C PRO A 168 5.22 10.27 -2.47
N ILE A 169 3.95 10.67 -2.49
CA ILE A 169 3.00 10.38 -1.41
C ILE A 169 1.99 9.34 -1.90
N SER A 170 1.69 8.36 -1.07
CA SER A 170 0.57 7.46 -1.25
C SER A 170 -0.42 7.58 -0.09
N PHE A 171 -1.67 7.31 -0.38
CA PHE A 171 -2.76 7.44 0.57
C PHE A 171 -3.76 6.30 0.37
N GLY A 172 -4.53 5.96 1.39
CA GLY A 172 -5.54 4.92 1.30
C GLY A 172 -6.77 5.21 2.15
N GLY A 173 -7.87 4.60 1.78
CA GLY A 173 -9.15 4.71 2.47
C GLY A 173 -10.31 4.30 1.56
N SER A 174 -11.56 4.45 2.03
CA SER A 174 -12.74 4.11 1.22
C SER A 174 -13.91 5.05 1.54
N SER A 175 -13.63 6.27 1.99
CA SER A 175 -14.62 7.32 2.26
C SER A 175 -14.40 8.51 1.35
N ASP A 176 -15.44 9.33 1.16
CA ASP A 176 -15.36 10.52 0.31
C ASP A 176 -14.24 11.47 0.75
N ALA A 177 -14.10 11.70 2.07
CA ALA A 177 -13.00 12.49 2.61
C ALA A 177 -11.60 11.88 2.29
N ALA A 178 -11.48 10.55 2.21
CA ALA A 178 -10.23 9.91 1.80
C ALA A 178 -9.92 10.17 0.32
N TYR A 179 -10.93 10.11 -0.55
CA TYR A 179 -10.75 10.43 -1.98
C TYR A 179 -10.33 11.89 -2.20
N GLU A 180 -10.91 12.84 -1.44
CA GLU A 180 -10.56 14.26 -1.50
C GLU A 180 -9.10 14.51 -1.07
N VAL A 181 -8.65 13.92 0.05
CA VAL A 181 -7.26 14.02 0.50
C VAL A 181 -6.31 13.41 -0.53
N ALA A 182 -6.65 12.24 -1.06
CA ALA A 182 -5.84 11.58 -2.08
C ALA A 182 -5.74 12.40 -3.37
N ALA A 183 -6.85 12.90 -3.88
CA ALA A 183 -6.90 13.76 -5.07
C ALA A 183 -6.02 15.01 -4.93
N LYS A 184 -5.95 15.59 -3.71
CA LYS A 184 -5.14 16.76 -3.43
C LYS A 184 -3.64 16.44 -3.33
N HIS A 185 -3.27 15.32 -2.72
CA HIS A 185 -1.91 15.08 -2.23
C HIS A 185 -1.18 13.89 -2.82
N ALA A 186 -1.88 12.83 -3.22
CA ALA A 186 -1.28 11.55 -3.52
C ALA A 186 -0.96 11.33 -5.00
N GLU A 187 0.13 10.64 -5.29
CA GLU A 187 0.46 10.07 -6.59
C GLU A 187 0.00 8.62 -6.74
N LEU A 188 -0.29 7.94 -5.61
CA LEU A 188 -0.78 6.57 -5.58
C LEU A 188 -1.87 6.42 -4.52
N TYR A 189 -3.00 5.81 -4.89
CA TYR A 189 -4.11 5.53 -3.99
C TYR A 189 -4.25 4.04 -3.73
N ALA A 190 -4.25 3.64 -2.46
CA ALA A 190 -4.30 2.24 -2.05
C ALA A 190 -5.72 1.79 -1.73
N LEU A 191 -6.17 0.75 -2.43
CA LEU A 191 -7.42 0.04 -2.21
C LEU A 191 -7.16 -1.35 -1.65
N TRP A 192 -8.12 -1.88 -0.93
CA TRP A 192 -8.14 -3.29 -0.57
C TRP A 192 -8.71 -4.13 -1.71
N GLY A 193 -8.37 -5.43 -1.74
CA GLY A 193 -8.84 -6.38 -2.73
C GLY A 193 -10.34 -6.67 -2.54
N GLU A 194 -11.16 -5.88 -3.20
CA GLU A 194 -12.62 -6.05 -3.30
C GLU A 194 -12.98 -6.69 -4.65
N PRO A 195 -14.23 -7.17 -4.85
CA PRO A 195 -14.72 -7.58 -6.16
C PRO A 195 -14.47 -6.53 -7.24
N LEU A 196 -14.22 -6.95 -8.46
CA LEU A 196 -13.83 -6.09 -9.58
C LEU A 196 -14.80 -4.93 -9.82
N ALA A 197 -16.11 -5.19 -9.66
CA ALA A 197 -17.14 -4.14 -9.78
C ALA A 197 -17.01 -3.07 -8.70
N ASP A 198 -16.73 -3.48 -7.46
CA ASP A 198 -16.57 -2.58 -6.31
C ASP A 198 -15.29 -1.74 -6.43
N VAL A 199 -14.20 -2.32 -6.95
CA VAL A 199 -12.95 -1.60 -7.26
C VAL A 199 -13.18 -0.55 -8.34
N LYS A 200 -13.88 -0.88 -9.43
CA LYS A 200 -14.24 0.08 -10.48
C LYS A 200 -15.04 1.26 -9.94
N GLU A 201 -15.98 1.00 -9.02
CA GLU A 201 -16.75 2.05 -8.36
C GLU A 201 -15.84 2.99 -7.55
N GLN A 202 -14.91 2.46 -6.76
CA GLN A 202 -13.98 3.27 -5.97
C GLN A 202 -13.03 4.09 -6.87
N ILE A 203 -12.53 3.51 -7.97
CA ILE A 203 -11.72 4.23 -8.95
C ILE A 203 -12.51 5.41 -9.56
N LYS A 204 -13.78 5.18 -9.91
CA LYS A 204 -14.65 6.25 -10.41
C LYS A 204 -14.82 7.39 -9.40
N LYS A 205 -15.04 7.09 -8.12
CA LYS A 205 -15.14 8.09 -7.05
C LYS A 205 -13.84 8.90 -6.89
N LEU A 206 -12.68 8.22 -6.94
CA LEU A 206 -11.38 8.87 -6.88
C LEU A 206 -11.16 9.83 -8.07
N HIS A 207 -11.52 9.39 -9.28
CA HIS A 207 -11.43 10.22 -10.49
C HIS A 207 -12.32 11.47 -10.38
N LEU A 208 -13.56 11.31 -9.93
CA LEU A 208 -14.48 12.44 -9.71
C LEU A 208 -13.94 13.43 -8.65
N ALA A 209 -13.30 12.95 -7.59
CA ALA A 209 -12.67 13.81 -6.59
C ALA A 209 -11.49 14.61 -7.18
N ALA A 210 -10.69 14.01 -8.05
CA ALA A 210 -9.58 14.68 -8.72
C ALA A 210 -10.09 15.72 -9.75
N GLU A 211 -11.11 15.38 -10.52
CA GLU A 211 -11.75 16.26 -11.50
C GLU A 211 -12.31 17.52 -10.85
N LYS A 212 -12.96 17.40 -9.68
CA LYS A 212 -13.51 18.55 -8.93
C LYS A 212 -12.47 19.63 -8.61
N ILE A 213 -11.20 19.23 -8.47
CA ILE A 213 -10.09 20.16 -8.15
C ILE A 213 -9.15 20.39 -9.33
N GLY A 214 -9.52 19.95 -10.55
CA GLY A 214 -8.75 20.16 -11.78
C GLY A 214 -7.42 19.43 -11.81
N LYS A 215 -7.28 18.29 -11.11
CA LYS A 215 -6.05 17.49 -11.08
C LYS A 215 -6.20 16.16 -11.80
N ALA A 216 -5.09 15.64 -12.29
CA ALA A 216 -5.03 14.25 -12.74
C ALA A 216 -5.25 13.31 -11.54
N PRO A 217 -6.02 12.22 -11.71
CA PRO A 217 -6.24 11.26 -10.63
C PRO A 217 -4.95 10.52 -10.27
N PRO A 218 -4.76 10.15 -8.99
CA PRO A 218 -3.66 9.28 -8.58
C PRO A 218 -3.74 7.92 -9.28
N ARG A 219 -2.59 7.28 -9.46
CA ARG A 219 -2.54 5.85 -9.81
C ARG A 219 -3.20 5.03 -8.71
N VAL A 220 -3.64 3.82 -9.04
CA VAL A 220 -4.35 2.96 -8.07
C VAL A 220 -3.53 1.73 -7.75
N SER A 221 -3.42 1.44 -6.45
CA SER A 221 -2.86 0.22 -5.90
C SER A 221 -3.96 -0.66 -5.30
N LEU A 222 -3.86 -1.98 -5.53
CA LEU A 222 -4.75 -2.98 -4.94
C LEU A 222 -3.96 -3.90 -4.02
N SER A 223 -4.40 -4.02 -2.77
CA SER A 223 -3.81 -4.94 -1.80
C SER A 223 -4.57 -6.26 -1.79
N VAL A 224 -3.93 -7.32 -2.24
CA VAL A 224 -4.47 -8.68 -2.26
C VAL A 224 -3.34 -9.68 -2.11
N ARG A 225 -3.58 -10.79 -1.41
CA ARG A 225 -2.62 -11.88 -1.28
C ARG A 225 -2.78 -12.87 -2.42
N LEU A 226 -1.72 -13.60 -2.72
CA LEU A 226 -1.78 -14.66 -3.74
C LEU A 226 -1.57 -16.00 -3.05
N ILE A 227 -2.48 -16.95 -3.29
CA ILE A 227 -2.38 -18.34 -2.84
C ILE A 227 -2.26 -19.20 -4.08
N ILE A 228 -1.04 -19.62 -4.38
CA ILE A 228 -0.69 -20.33 -5.60
C ILE A 228 -0.59 -21.82 -5.32
N GLY A 229 -1.13 -22.62 -6.22
CA GLY A 229 -0.94 -24.06 -6.27
C GLY A 229 -0.66 -24.55 -7.70
N PRO A 230 -0.02 -25.71 -7.85
CA PRO A 230 0.24 -26.29 -9.18
C PRO A 230 -1.04 -26.76 -9.89
N THR A 231 -2.11 -26.96 -9.14
CA THR A 231 -3.47 -27.23 -9.63
C THR A 231 -4.47 -26.40 -8.82
N GLU A 232 -5.67 -26.17 -9.37
CA GLU A 232 -6.75 -25.46 -8.66
C GLU A 232 -7.09 -26.17 -7.33
N GLU A 233 -7.18 -27.49 -7.32
CA GLU A 233 -7.47 -28.27 -6.12
C GLU A 233 -6.43 -28.04 -5.03
N LEU A 234 -5.14 -28.07 -5.36
CA LEU A 234 -4.06 -27.88 -4.40
C LEU A 234 -3.98 -26.43 -3.93
N ALA A 235 -4.26 -25.45 -4.79
CA ALA A 235 -4.36 -24.05 -4.40
C ALA A 235 -5.48 -23.84 -3.37
N TRP A 236 -6.66 -24.39 -3.61
CA TRP A 236 -7.79 -24.31 -2.69
C TRP A 236 -7.55 -25.06 -1.38
N LYS A 237 -6.89 -26.23 -1.41
CA LYS A 237 -6.46 -26.93 -0.20
C LYS A 237 -5.55 -26.03 0.65
N LYS A 238 -4.51 -25.43 0.05
CA LYS A 238 -3.61 -24.47 0.71
C LYS A 238 -4.38 -23.28 1.30
N ALA A 239 -5.37 -22.77 0.57
CA ALA A 239 -6.20 -21.65 0.99
C ALA A 239 -7.00 -21.97 2.26
N TYR A 240 -7.68 -23.10 2.33
CA TYR A 240 -8.42 -23.52 3.52
C TYR A 240 -7.51 -23.81 4.72
N GLU A 241 -6.32 -24.36 4.51
CA GLU A 241 -5.32 -24.53 5.57
C GLU A 241 -4.86 -23.18 6.15
N ILE A 242 -4.65 -22.18 5.30
CA ILE A 242 -4.31 -20.81 5.71
C ILE A 242 -5.47 -20.18 6.48
N GLN A 243 -6.69 -20.28 5.99
CA GLN A 243 -7.89 -19.76 6.68
C GLN A 243 -8.04 -20.36 8.07
N ALA A 244 -7.87 -21.67 8.20
CA ALA A 244 -7.97 -22.36 9.50
C ALA A 244 -6.90 -21.84 10.49
N LYS A 245 -5.66 -21.65 10.04
CA LYS A 245 -4.59 -21.06 10.86
C LYS A 245 -4.89 -19.63 11.27
N LEU A 246 -5.40 -18.80 10.34
CA LEU A 246 -5.78 -17.42 10.62
C LEU A 246 -6.90 -17.37 11.68
N ALA A 247 -7.95 -18.19 11.53
CA ALA A 247 -9.06 -18.26 12.48
C ALA A 247 -8.60 -18.70 13.88
N GLN A 248 -7.69 -19.69 13.97
CA GLN A 248 -7.12 -20.15 15.25
C GLN A 248 -6.31 -19.08 15.97
N ASN A 249 -5.59 -18.25 15.21
CA ASN A 249 -4.69 -17.23 15.78
C ASN A 249 -5.35 -15.85 15.94
N PHE A 250 -6.57 -15.69 15.43
CA PHE A 250 -7.26 -14.40 15.50
C PHE A 250 -7.77 -14.12 16.91
N GLN A 251 -7.36 -12.98 17.45
CA GLN A 251 -7.88 -12.47 18.72
C GLN A 251 -8.62 -11.16 18.43
N PRO A 252 -9.95 -11.13 18.58
CA PRO A 252 -10.72 -9.91 18.41
C PRO A 252 -10.22 -8.82 19.38
N GLN A 253 -9.99 -7.62 18.89
CA GLN A 253 -9.67 -6.47 19.75
C GLN A 253 -10.98 -5.92 20.33
N PRO A 254 -11.12 -5.83 21.67
CA PRO A 254 -12.39 -5.49 22.32
C PRO A 254 -13.01 -4.15 21.89
N ASN A 255 -12.20 -3.21 21.41
CA ASN A 255 -12.62 -1.86 21.03
C ASN A 255 -12.37 -1.56 19.54
N HIS A 256 -12.27 -2.59 18.71
CA HIS A 256 -12.04 -2.38 17.27
C HIS A 256 -13.29 -1.77 16.61
N VAL A 257 -13.14 -0.54 16.11
CA VAL A 257 -14.18 0.10 15.30
C VAL A 257 -13.90 -0.22 13.83
N ALA A 258 -14.85 -0.88 13.17
CA ALA A 258 -14.74 -1.19 11.76
C ALA A 258 -14.70 0.09 10.90
N GLY A 259 -13.59 0.34 10.24
CA GLY A 259 -13.48 1.41 9.25
C GLY A 259 -14.32 1.15 8.00
N THR A 260 -14.50 2.17 7.15
CA THR A 260 -15.29 2.03 5.92
C THR A 260 -14.78 0.90 5.01
N GLY A 261 -13.45 0.73 4.89
CA GLY A 261 -12.87 -0.38 4.13
C GLY A 261 -13.22 -1.75 4.72
N THR A 262 -13.11 -1.91 6.04
CA THR A 262 -13.53 -3.13 6.74
C THR A 262 -15.00 -3.46 6.49
N GLN A 263 -15.89 -2.46 6.62
CA GLN A 263 -17.32 -2.64 6.37
C GLN A 263 -17.61 -3.06 4.92
N ARG A 264 -16.92 -2.48 3.94
CA ARG A 264 -17.04 -2.84 2.53
C ARG A 264 -16.60 -4.29 2.27
N LEU A 265 -15.48 -4.72 2.84
CA LEU A 265 -15.01 -6.12 2.68
C LEU A 265 -15.97 -7.12 3.31
N LEU A 266 -16.49 -6.84 4.50
CA LEU A 266 -17.48 -7.70 5.16
C LEU A 266 -18.79 -7.77 4.35
N ALA A 267 -19.26 -6.64 3.86
CA ALA A 267 -20.45 -6.61 2.99
C ALA A 267 -20.21 -7.34 1.65
N ALA A 268 -19.00 -7.30 1.10
CA ALA A 268 -18.65 -8.12 -0.05
C ALA A 268 -18.65 -9.61 0.28
N ALA A 269 -18.10 -10.00 1.44
CA ALA A 269 -18.09 -11.40 1.89
C ALA A 269 -19.50 -11.95 2.17
N GLU A 270 -20.45 -11.11 2.62
CA GLU A 270 -21.87 -11.49 2.76
C GLU A 270 -22.55 -11.80 1.42
N ARG A 271 -22.10 -11.20 0.32
CA ARG A 271 -22.59 -11.51 -1.04
C ARG A 271 -22.04 -12.82 -1.59
N GLY A 272 -21.01 -13.39 -0.97
CA GLY A 272 -20.37 -14.64 -1.32
C GLY A 272 -18.91 -14.67 -0.90
N GLU A 273 -18.37 -15.85 -0.70
CA GLU A 273 -16.96 -16.04 -0.35
C GLU A 273 -16.02 -15.91 -1.56
N ARG A 274 -16.51 -16.24 -2.75
CA ARG A 274 -15.75 -16.25 -4.01
C ARG A 274 -16.35 -15.27 -4.98
N HIS A 275 -15.52 -14.45 -5.57
CA HIS A 275 -15.90 -13.45 -6.55
C HIS A 275 -14.95 -13.47 -7.74
N ASP A 276 -15.43 -12.97 -8.88
CA ASP A 276 -14.67 -12.88 -10.12
C ASP A 276 -14.00 -14.24 -10.49
N LYS A 277 -12.78 -14.24 -11.01
CA LYS A 277 -12.07 -15.48 -11.36
C LYS A 277 -11.45 -16.19 -10.15
N ALA A 278 -10.83 -15.43 -9.24
CA ALA A 278 -9.98 -15.99 -8.20
C ALA A 278 -10.12 -15.33 -6.83
N LEU A 279 -10.89 -14.24 -6.73
CA LEU A 279 -11.00 -13.49 -5.47
C LEU A 279 -11.75 -14.31 -4.41
N TRP A 280 -11.13 -14.44 -3.25
CA TRP A 280 -11.65 -15.15 -2.09
C TRP A 280 -11.65 -14.27 -0.83
N LEU A 281 -12.79 -14.13 -0.20
CA LEU A 281 -13.06 -13.25 0.92
C LEU A 281 -13.21 -13.96 2.28
N ALA A 282 -13.16 -15.28 2.32
CA ALA A 282 -13.32 -16.01 3.58
C ALA A 282 -12.20 -15.73 4.60
N THR A 283 -11.02 -15.34 4.16
CA THR A 283 -9.96 -14.85 5.04
C THR A 283 -10.34 -13.52 5.70
N ALA A 284 -11.12 -12.66 5.03
CA ALA A 284 -11.63 -11.43 5.62
C ALA A 284 -12.55 -11.73 6.80
N THR A 285 -13.49 -12.66 6.63
CA THR A 285 -14.41 -13.10 7.71
C THR A 285 -13.64 -13.72 8.87
N ALA A 286 -12.64 -14.56 8.58
CA ALA A 286 -11.82 -15.23 9.59
C ALA A 286 -11.05 -14.29 10.52
N VAL A 287 -10.70 -13.06 10.05
CA VAL A 287 -9.94 -12.08 10.82
C VAL A 287 -10.69 -10.74 10.99
N GLY A 288 -12.01 -10.73 10.81
CA GLY A 288 -12.83 -9.52 10.95
C GLY A 288 -12.40 -8.37 10.03
N ALA A 289 -11.86 -8.69 8.85
CA ALA A 289 -11.35 -7.77 7.84
C ALA A 289 -10.34 -6.72 8.39
N THR A 290 -9.53 -7.10 9.38
CA THR A 290 -8.55 -6.19 10.01
C THR A 290 -7.21 -6.19 9.29
N HIS A 291 -6.76 -7.35 8.85
CA HIS A 291 -5.53 -7.61 8.11
C HIS A 291 -5.71 -8.96 7.39
N ASP A 292 -4.82 -9.34 6.49
CA ASP A 292 -4.90 -10.62 5.75
C ASP A 292 -6.26 -10.90 5.09
N SER A 293 -6.91 -9.84 4.60
CA SER A 293 -8.36 -9.82 4.41
C SER A 293 -8.83 -10.48 3.13
N THR A 294 -8.03 -10.53 2.08
CA THR A 294 -8.47 -11.04 0.76
C THR A 294 -7.34 -11.74 0.03
N ALA A 295 -7.69 -12.74 -0.76
CA ALA A 295 -6.72 -13.48 -1.56
C ALA A 295 -7.24 -13.75 -2.98
N LEU A 296 -6.33 -13.85 -3.93
CA LEU A 296 -6.55 -14.56 -5.19
C LEU A 296 -6.04 -15.99 -5.01
N VAL A 297 -6.87 -16.97 -5.36
CA VAL A 297 -6.57 -18.39 -5.17
C VAL A 297 -6.65 -19.10 -6.51
N GLY A 298 -5.61 -19.84 -6.87
CA GLY A 298 -5.61 -20.64 -8.10
C GLY A 298 -4.21 -21.03 -8.58
N THR A 299 -4.17 -21.52 -9.81
CA THR A 299 -2.91 -21.75 -10.52
C THR A 299 -2.24 -20.42 -10.89
N PRO A 300 -0.94 -20.41 -11.26
CA PRO A 300 -0.29 -19.20 -11.78
C PRO A 300 -1.12 -18.53 -12.90
N ASP A 301 -1.65 -19.27 -13.86
CA ASP A 301 -2.44 -18.73 -14.97
C ASP A 301 -3.72 -18.04 -14.46
N THR A 302 -4.47 -18.67 -13.56
CA THR A 302 -5.68 -18.10 -12.95
C THR A 302 -5.38 -16.80 -12.20
N ILE A 303 -4.27 -16.76 -11.46
CA ILE A 303 -3.82 -15.57 -10.73
C ILE A 303 -3.42 -14.44 -11.69
N ILE A 304 -2.63 -14.77 -12.73
CA ILE A 304 -2.19 -13.80 -13.76
C ILE A 304 -3.40 -13.18 -14.44
N GLU A 305 -4.34 -13.99 -14.91
CA GLU A 305 -5.57 -13.49 -15.55
C GLU A 305 -6.38 -12.59 -14.61
N SER A 306 -6.49 -12.97 -13.34
CA SER A 306 -7.21 -12.17 -12.35
C SER A 306 -6.54 -10.82 -12.09
N LEU A 307 -5.21 -10.77 -11.99
CA LEU A 307 -4.45 -9.51 -11.85
C LEU A 307 -4.61 -8.63 -13.09
N LEU A 308 -4.63 -9.23 -14.28
CA LEU A 308 -4.84 -8.51 -15.54
C LEU A 308 -6.27 -7.94 -15.66
N ASP A 309 -7.29 -8.61 -15.12
CA ASP A 309 -8.65 -8.05 -15.05
C ASP A 309 -8.69 -6.79 -14.16
N TYR A 310 -7.96 -6.78 -13.04
CA TYR A 310 -7.81 -5.56 -12.22
C TYR A 310 -6.98 -4.48 -12.92
N TYR A 311 -5.95 -4.87 -13.67
CA TYR A 311 -5.18 -3.91 -14.48
C TYR A 311 -6.08 -3.23 -15.53
N ASP A 312 -6.92 -3.98 -16.22
CA ASP A 312 -7.89 -3.46 -17.18
C ASP A 312 -8.97 -2.57 -16.53
N ALA A 313 -9.21 -2.76 -15.22
CA ALA A 313 -10.06 -1.88 -14.41
C ALA A 313 -9.38 -0.58 -13.97
N GLY A 314 -8.08 -0.40 -14.21
CA GLY A 314 -7.31 0.80 -13.87
C GLY A 314 -6.36 0.65 -12.68
N VAL A 315 -6.18 -0.55 -12.14
CA VAL A 315 -5.18 -0.83 -11.12
C VAL A 315 -3.80 -0.94 -11.78
N THR A 316 -2.84 -0.13 -11.33
CA THR A 316 -1.47 -0.13 -11.89
C THR A 316 -0.41 -0.60 -10.89
N THR A 317 -0.80 -0.87 -9.67
CA THR A 317 0.12 -1.31 -8.61
C THR A 317 -0.54 -2.42 -7.80
N PHE A 318 0.15 -3.55 -7.64
CA PHE A 318 -0.33 -4.67 -6.86
C PHE A 318 0.49 -4.83 -5.58
N LEU A 319 -0.15 -4.68 -4.41
CA LEU A 319 0.46 -4.98 -3.13
C LEU A 319 0.15 -6.43 -2.77
N ASN A 320 1.13 -7.28 -3.03
CA ASN A 320 1.04 -8.73 -2.84
C ASN A 320 2.02 -9.18 -1.75
N ARG A 321 1.63 -9.02 -0.50
CA ARG A 321 2.38 -9.65 0.60
C ARG A 321 1.86 -11.06 0.82
N GLY A 322 2.76 -12.01 0.99
CA GLY A 322 2.39 -13.40 1.23
C GLY A 322 1.99 -13.68 2.69
N TYR A 323 1.49 -14.88 2.92
CA TYR A 323 1.28 -15.43 4.26
C TYR A 323 2.60 -15.93 4.86
N GLU A 324 3.53 -16.40 4.01
CA GLU A 324 4.93 -16.69 4.34
C GLU A 324 5.86 -15.78 3.53
N PRO A 325 6.09 -14.52 3.96
CA PRO A 325 6.59 -13.45 3.11
C PRO A 325 7.86 -13.77 2.32
N LEU A 326 8.80 -14.53 2.89
CA LEU A 326 10.05 -14.88 2.22
C LEU A 326 9.83 -15.89 1.07
N TYR A 327 9.11 -16.96 1.35
CA TYR A 327 8.84 -18.00 0.36
C TYR A 327 7.88 -17.54 -0.71
N ASP A 328 6.82 -16.85 -0.30
CA ASP A 328 5.81 -16.34 -1.22
C ASP A 328 6.41 -15.27 -2.15
N ALA A 329 7.34 -14.43 -1.67
CA ALA A 329 8.03 -13.46 -2.53
C ALA A 329 8.81 -14.16 -3.65
N LEU A 330 9.53 -15.23 -3.34
CA LEU A 330 10.28 -16.02 -4.34
C LEU A 330 9.33 -16.73 -5.33
N GLU A 331 8.22 -17.27 -4.83
CA GLU A 331 7.20 -17.93 -5.65
C GLU A 331 6.53 -16.94 -6.62
N TYR A 332 6.17 -15.73 -6.14
CA TYR A 332 5.60 -14.67 -6.98
C TYR A 332 6.60 -14.16 -8.03
N GLY A 333 7.87 -14.02 -7.65
CA GLY A 333 8.95 -13.65 -8.57
C GLY A 333 9.20 -14.68 -9.65
N ARG A 334 8.97 -15.96 -9.35
CA ARG A 334 9.16 -17.05 -10.31
C ARG A 334 8.01 -17.19 -11.29
N TRP A 335 6.76 -17.05 -10.82
CA TRP A 335 5.59 -17.49 -11.59
C TRP A 335 4.64 -16.36 -12.00
N ILE A 336 4.62 -15.23 -11.30
CA ILE A 336 3.59 -14.21 -11.48
C ILE A 336 4.16 -12.90 -12.03
N ILE A 337 5.13 -12.31 -11.32
CA ILE A 337 5.62 -10.95 -11.61
C ILE A 337 6.15 -10.80 -13.04
N PRO A 338 7.01 -11.71 -13.55
CA PRO A 338 7.55 -11.59 -14.90
C PRO A 338 6.46 -11.65 -15.96
N GLU A 339 5.49 -12.58 -15.81
CA GLU A 339 4.44 -12.82 -16.78
C GLU A 339 3.45 -11.64 -16.84
N VAL A 340 3.01 -11.14 -15.69
CA VAL A 340 2.13 -9.96 -15.63
C VAL A 340 2.83 -8.74 -16.23
N LYS A 341 4.11 -8.49 -15.86
CA LYS A 341 4.89 -7.36 -16.41
C LYS A 341 5.07 -7.49 -17.94
N ALA A 342 5.34 -8.69 -18.45
CA ALA A 342 5.50 -8.93 -19.88
C ALA A 342 4.20 -8.69 -20.64
N GLU A 343 3.08 -9.21 -20.12
CA GLU A 343 1.77 -9.05 -20.75
C GLU A 343 1.31 -7.58 -20.75
N VAL A 344 1.45 -6.88 -19.63
CA VAL A 344 1.14 -5.45 -19.56
C VAL A 344 1.96 -4.66 -20.58
N ARG A 345 3.27 -4.91 -20.66
CA ARG A 345 4.12 -4.25 -21.65
C ARG A 345 3.68 -4.53 -23.08
N ARG A 346 3.27 -5.76 -23.38
CA ARG A 346 2.75 -6.13 -24.70
C ARG A 346 1.48 -5.33 -25.04
N ARG A 347 0.54 -5.20 -24.10
CA ARG A 347 -0.70 -4.43 -24.29
C ARG A 347 -0.42 -2.94 -24.49
N GLU A 348 0.51 -2.35 -23.76
CA GLU A 348 0.91 -0.95 -23.91
C GLU A 348 1.53 -0.68 -25.27
N LEU A 349 2.46 -1.51 -25.72
CA LEU A 349 3.07 -1.39 -27.06
C LEU A 349 2.02 -1.48 -28.19
N HIS A 350 1.06 -2.38 -28.04
CA HIS A 350 -0.03 -2.51 -29.01
C HIS A 350 -0.92 -1.25 -29.05
N ALA A 351 -1.28 -0.72 -27.88
CA ALA A 351 -2.07 0.51 -27.78
C ALA A 351 -1.33 1.73 -28.39
N GLU A 352 -0.02 1.87 -28.12
CA GLU A 352 0.81 2.92 -28.73
C GLU A 352 0.88 2.82 -30.27
N GLN A 353 1.00 1.60 -30.79
CA GLN A 353 1.00 1.37 -32.23
C GLN A 353 -0.34 1.73 -32.88
N GLN A 354 -1.45 1.40 -32.22
CA GLN A 354 -2.79 1.77 -32.69
C GLN A 354 -2.99 3.29 -32.67
N ALA A 355 -2.59 3.98 -31.59
CA ALA A 355 -2.69 5.42 -31.47
C ALA A 355 -1.88 6.14 -32.59
N LYS A 356 -0.66 5.66 -32.87
CA LYS A 356 0.17 6.19 -33.98
C LYS A 356 -0.48 6.01 -35.36
N LYS A 357 -1.14 4.86 -35.60
CA LYS A 357 -1.85 4.62 -36.86
C LYS A 357 -3.04 5.57 -37.04
N ILE A 358 -3.79 5.83 -35.97
CA ILE A 358 -4.95 6.75 -35.98
C ILE A 358 -4.47 8.20 -36.22
N ALA A 359 -3.35 8.62 -35.63
CA ALA A 359 -2.81 9.97 -35.78
C ALA A 359 -2.21 10.23 -37.18
N GLN A 360 -2.01 9.22 -38.01
CA GLN A 360 -1.48 9.32 -39.39
C GLN A 360 -2.57 9.35 -40.46
N VAL A 361 -3.85 9.18 -40.08
CA VAL A 361 -5.04 9.29 -40.92
C VAL A 361 -5.73 10.64 -40.70
#